data_db39d2db9552546d16f15d8fa91a5a8b
#
_entry.id   db39d2db9552546d16f15d8fa91a5a8b
#
_cell.length_a   1.000
_cell.length_b   1.000
_cell.length_c   1.000
_cell.angle_alpha   90.00
_cell.angle_beta   90.00
_cell.angle_gamma   90.00
#
_symmetry.space_group_name_H-M   'P 1'
#
loop_
_entity.id
_entity.type
_entity.pdbx_description
1 polymer ?
#
loop_
_entity_poly.entity_id
_entity_poly.type
_entity_poly.pdbx_seq_one_letter_code
_entity_poly.pdbx_strand_id
1 'polypeptide(L)'
;GVVSSLGKGIASASLASILETRGLNVTLLKLDPYINVDPGTMSPFQHGEVFVTNDGAETDLDLGHYERFVRTKLGKKNNFTAGRVYENVIERERKGDYLGATVQIIPHITDEIKKLMKEGAEEADIALVEIGGTAGDIESLPFMEAIRQMSLELGRENTLFIHLTLLPYIKVAGELKTKPTQHSVKELRGIGIQPDILICRSEHQLEDSDRKKIALFTNVAEDSVFISLDKDTIYKVPED
;
A
#
# COMPACT_ATOMS: atom_id res chain seq x y z
N GLY A 1 -2.11 2.57 5.25
CA GLY A 1 -3.39 2.61 5.97
C GLY A 1 -3.24 3.02 7.43
N VAL A 2 -4.36 3.22 8.12
CA VAL A 2 -4.40 3.68 9.53
C VAL A 2 -4.09 2.56 10.54
N VAL A 3 -4.31 1.32 10.16
CA VAL A 3 -3.98 0.10 10.93
C VAL A 3 -3.65 -1.05 9.98
N SER A 4 -3.00 -2.09 10.48
CA SER A 4 -2.83 -3.35 9.76
C SER A 4 -4.18 -4.10 9.63
N SER A 5 -4.26 -5.04 8.71
CA SER A 5 -5.47 -5.87 8.46
C SER A 5 -6.76 -5.07 8.17
N LEU A 6 -6.62 -3.82 7.71
CA LEU A 6 -7.75 -2.95 7.38
C LEU A 6 -8.44 -3.33 6.05
N GLY A 7 -7.82 -4.19 5.25
CA GLY A 7 -8.32 -4.60 3.94
C GLY A 7 -7.66 -3.86 2.77
N LYS A 8 -6.43 -3.36 2.94
CA LYS A 8 -5.66 -2.72 1.85
C LYS A 8 -5.56 -3.64 0.63
N GLY A 9 -5.21 -4.92 0.85
CA GLY A 9 -5.10 -5.92 -0.22
C GLY A 9 -6.38 -6.09 -1.01
N ILE A 10 -7.52 -6.19 -0.33
CA ILE A 10 -8.83 -6.32 -0.98
C ILE A 10 -9.21 -5.03 -1.73
N ALA A 11 -8.97 -3.86 -1.15
CA ALA A 11 -9.22 -2.58 -1.83
C ALA A 11 -8.34 -2.44 -3.09
N SER A 12 -7.05 -2.79 -3.00
CA SER A 12 -6.13 -2.78 -4.15
C SER A 12 -6.58 -3.76 -5.24
N ALA A 13 -6.95 -4.99 -4.86
CA ALA A 13 -7.44 -6.01 -5.77
C ALA A 13 -8.75 -5.59 -6.46
N SER A 14 -9.68 -4.99 -5.70
CA SER A 14 -10.95 -4.47 -6.22
C SER A 14 -10.73 -3.38 -7.26
N LEU A 15 -9.87 -2.41 -6.94
CA LEU A 15 -9.53 -1.34 -7.88
C LEU A 15 -8.83 -1.88 -9.13
N ALA A 16 -7.89 -2.83 -8.97
CA ALA A 16 -7.22 -3.49 -10.08
C ALA A 16 -8.22 -4.18 -11.01
N SER A 17 -9.18 -4.92 -10.45
CA SER A 17 -10.23 -5.60 -11.22
C SER A 17 -11.09 -4.62 -12.02
N ILE A 18 -11.48 -3.49 -11.41
CA ILE A 18 -12.23 -2.44 -12.10
C ILE A 18 -11.43 -1.86 -13.27
N LEU A 19 -10.15 -1.60 -13.08
CA LEU A 19 -9.27 -1.07 -14.12
C LEU A 19 -9.06 -2.09 -15.26
N GLU A 20 -8.88 -3.38 -14.95
CA GLU A 20 -8.82 -4.45 -15.97
C GLU A 20 -10.10 -4.54 -16.79
N THR A 21 -11.29 -4.40 -16.18
CA THR A 21 -12.55 -4.44 -16.91
C THR A 21 -12.72 -3.25 -17.88
N ARG A 22 -11.95 -2.18 -17.65
CA ARG A 22 -11.86 -1.01 -18.56
C ARG A 22 -10.80 -1.19 -19.66
N GLY A 23 -10.16 -2.34 -19.72
CA GLY A 23 -9.19 -2.69 -20.77
C GLY A 23 -7.74 -2.27 -20.49
N LEU A 24 -7.42 -1.85 -19.26
CA LEU A 24 -6.07 -1.49 -18.87
C LEU A 24 -5.27 -2.73 -18.46
N ASN A 25 -3.98 -2.75 -18.79
CA ASN A 25 -3.04 -3.73 -18.28
C ASN A 25 -2.57 -3.30 -16.87
N VAL A 26 -2.98 -4.04 -15.85
CA VAL A 26 -2.75 -3.67 -14.44
C VAL A 26 -1.84 -4.68 -13.78
N THR A 27 -0.89 -4.21 -12.97
CA THR A 27 -0.11 -5.05 -12.05
C THR A 27 -0.28 -4.57 -10.61
N LEU A 28 0.00 -5.46 -9.66
CA LEU A 28 0.00 -5.13 -8.23
C LEU A 28 1.36 -5.50 -7.64
N LEU A 29 1.85 -4.62 -6.77
CA LEU A 29 3.07 -4.84 -6.00
C LEU A 29 2.74 -4.75 -4.51
N LYS A 30 3.29 -5.69 -3.74
CA LYS A 30 3.21 -5.70 -2.28
C LYS A 30 4.58 -5.39 -1.68
N LEU A 31 4.66 -4.36 -0.86
CA LEU A 31 5.85 -3.93 -0.15
C LEU A 31 5.64 -4.14 1.34
N ASP A 32 6.42 -5.05 1.93
CA ASP A 32 6.29 -5.42 3.33
C ASP A 32 7.44 -4.86 4.18
N PRO A 33 7.16 -4.10 5.25
CA PRO A 33 8.18 -3.36 5.99
C PRO A 33 9.00 -4.21 6.97
N TYR A 34 8.70 -5.50 7.13
CA TYR A 34 9.48 -6.37 8.02
C TYR A 34 10.86 -6.75 7.45
N ILE A 35 11.76 -7.19 8.35
CA ILE A 35 13.17 -7.47 8.03
C ILE A 35 13.41 -8.90 7.54
N ASN A 36 12.43 -9.79 7.60
CA ASN A 36 12.55 -11.10 6.95
C ASN A 36 12.77 -10.91 5.45
N VAL A 37 13.71 -11.65 4.86
CA VAL A 37 14.04 -11.56 3.42
C VAL A 37 12.87 -11.98 2.56
N ASP A 38 12.17 -13.02 3.00
CA ASP A 38 10.89 -13.49 2.46
C ASP A 38 10.00 -14.04 3.59
N PRO A 39 8.71 -14.31 3.36
CA PRO A 39 7.81 -14.83 4.37
C PRO A 39 7.91 -16.33 4.61
N GLY A 40 8.72 -17.09 3.85
CA GLY A 40 8.74 -18.56 3.88
C GLY A 40 9.07 -19.18 5.24
N THR A 41 9.84 -18.49 6.08
CA THR A 41 10.20 -18.93 7.43
C THR A 41 9.37 -18.28 8.54
N MET A 42 8.41 -17.43 8.19
CA MET A 42 7.60 -16.72 9.18
C MET A 42 6.50 -17.62 9.74
N SER A 43 6.15 -17.39 11.01
CA SER A 43 5.07 -18.14 11.66
C SER A 43 3.72 -17.81 11.05
N PRO A 44 2.95 -18.80 10.55
CA PRO A 44 1.62 -18.57 10.01
C PRO A 44 0.63 -17.98 11.03
N PHE A 45 0.85 -18.22 12.32
CA PHE A 45 0.02 -17.66 13.38
C PHE A 45 0.20 -16.14 13.57
N GLN A 46 1.35 -15.60 13.15
CA GLN A 46 1.65 -14.16 13.25
C GLN A 46 1.38 -13.41 11.95
N HIS A 47 1.68 -14.02 10.80
CA HIS A 47 1.65 -13.36 9.50
C HIS A 47 0.63 -13.93 8.50
N GLY A 48 -0.06 -15.00 8.87
CA GLY A 48 -0.88 -15.75 7.95
C GLY A 48 -0.06 -16.75 7.11
N GLU A 49 -0.74 -17.37 6.16
CA GLU A 49 -0.15 -18.36 5.28
C GLU A 49 0.69 -17.70 4.18
N VAL A 50 1.70 -18.42 3.70
CA VAL A 50 2.52 -18.03 2.56
C VAL A 50 1.77 -18.37 1.27
N PHE A 51 1.77 -17.45 0.31
CA PHE A 51 1.31 -17.71 -1.05
C PHE A 51 2.51 -18.00 -1.95
N VAL A 52 2.47 -19.10 -2.68
CA VAL A 52 3.52 -19.47 -3.63
C VAL A 52 3.07 -19.14 -5.05
N THR A 53 3.80 -18.28 -5.72
CA THR A 53 3.52 -17.87 -7.09
C THR A 53 3.91 -18.96 -8.11
N ASN A 54 3.45 -18.84 -9.36
CA ASN A 54 3.75 -19.80 -10.41
C ASN A 54 5.25 -19.94 -10.73
N ASP A 55 6.04 -18.91 -10.48
CA ASP A 55 7.51 -18.92 -10.61
C ASP A 55 8.24 -19.40 -9.35
N GLY A 56 7.50 -19.92 -8.35
CA GLY A 56 8.03 -20.56 -7.16
C GLY A 56 8.45 -19.58 -6.06
N ALA A 57 8.10 -18.30 -6.15
CA ALA A 57 8.39 -17.35 -5.08
C ALA A 57 7.44 -17.53 -3.90
N GLU A 58 7.99 -17.56 -2.68
CA GLU A 58 7.24 -17.50 -1.43
C GLU A 58 6.93 -16.03 -1.13
N THR A 59 5.65 -15.69 -1.02
CA THR A 59 5.19 -14.31 -0.93
C THR A 59 4.14 -14.14 0.16
N ASP A 60 3.81 -12.89 0.48
CA ASP A 60 2.70 -12.55 1.35
C ASP A 60 1.36 -13.06 0.78
N LEU A 61 0.45 -13.46 1.66
CA LEU A 61 -0.87 -13.97 1.31
C LEU A 61 -1.70 -12.98 0.47
N ASP A 62 -1.43 -11.69 0.56
CA ASP A 62 -2.13 -10.67 -0.23
C ASP A 62 -1.98 -10.91 -1.75
N LEU A 63 -0.88 -11.51 -2.22
CA LEU A 63 -0.76 -11.87 -3.63
C LEU A 63 -1.82 -12.89 -4.06
N GLY A 64 -2.14 -13.83 -3.18
CA GLY A 64 -3.24 -14.78 -3.41
C GLY A 64 -4.60 -14.08 -3.45
N HIS A 65 -4.79 -13.03 -2.65
CA HIS A 65 -6.00 -12.20 -2.73
C HIS A 65 -6.04 -11.44 -4.06
N TYR A 66 -4.94 -10.86 -4.50
CA TYR A 66 -4.90 -10.16 -5.80
C TYR A 66 -5.29 -11.08 -6.94
N GLU A 67 -4.70 -12.28 -7.04
CA GLU A 67 -4.99 -13.24 -8.11
C GLU A 67 -6.44 -13.77 -8.14
N ARG A 68 -7.22 -13.57 -7.06
CA ARG A 68 -8.67 -13.86 -7.06
C ARG A 68 -9.49 -12.81 -7.82
N PHE A 69 -8.98 -11.59 -7.94
CA PHE A 69 -9.69 -10.46 -8.53
C PHE A 69 -9.22 -10.11 -9.93
N VAL A 70 -7.93 -10.32 -10.23
CA VAL A 70 -7.30 -9.94 -11.49
C VAL A 70 -6.88 -11.16 -12.31
N ARG A 71 -6.76 -10.98 -13.62
CA ARG A 71 -6.27 -12.00 -14.55
C ARG A 71 -4.74 -12.00 -14.63
N THR A 72 -4.12 -10.89 -14.30
CA THR A 72 -2.66 -10.74 -14.29
C THR A 72 -2.04 -11.77 -13.36
N LYS A 73 -1.03 -12.49 -13.87
CA LYS A 73 -0.25 -13.42 -13.05
C LYS A 73 0.87 -12.68 -12.35
N LEU A 74 0.93 -12.91 -11.05
CA LEU A 74 1.92 -12.29 -10.18
C LEU A 74 3.08 -13.26 -9.95
N GLY A 75 4.26 -12.70 -9.72
CA GLY A 75 5.47 -13.48 -9.52
C GLY A 75 6.42 -12.79 -8.52
N LYS A 76 7.65 -13.26 -8.51
CA LYS A 76 8.72 -12.78 -7.62
C LYS A 76 8.93 -11.26 -7.64
N LYS A 77 8.65 -10.60 -8.76
CA LYS A 77 8.77 -9.13 -8.90
C LYS A 77 7.68 -8.36 -8.15
N ASN A 78 6.58 -9.03 -7.79
CA ASN A 78 5.38 -8.39 -7.27
C ASN A 78 5.33 -8.31 -5.74
N ASN A 79 6.28 -8.93 -5.04
CA ASN A 79 6.42 -8.83 -3.59
C ASN A 79 7.88 -8.69 -3.19
N PHE A 80 8.18 -7.72 -2.35
CA PHE A 80 9.48 -7.62 -1.71
C PHE A 80 9.36 -7.00 -0.31
N THR A 81 10.29 -7.39 0.55
CA THR A 81 10.35 -6.99 1.95
C THR A 81 11.43 -5.94 2.17
N ALA A 82 11.38 -5.22 3.29
CA ALA A 82 12.49 -4.38 3.72
C ALA A 82 13.78 -5.22 3.86
N GLY A 83 13.68 -6.45 4.42
CA GLY A 83 14.83 -7.36 4.56
C GLY A 83 15.52 -7.62 3.24
N ARG A 84 14.78 -7.94 2.19
CA ARG A 84 15.35 -8.16 0.85
C ARG A 84 16.01 -6.90 0.27
N VAL A 85 15.40 -5.73 0.47
CA VAL A 85 15.98 -4.46 0.03
C VAL A 85 17.32 -4.21 0.72
N TYR A 86 17.38 -4.37 2.05
CA TYR A 86 18.62 -4.20 2.81
C TYR A 86 19.68 -5.24 2.43
N GLU A 87 19.30 -6.50 2.24
CA GLU A 87 20.20 -7.56 1.79
C GLU A 87 20.86 -7.19 0.46
N ASN A 88 20.07 -6.79 -0.54
CA ASN A 88 20.60 -6.37 -1.86
C ASN A 88 21.60 -5.22 -1.73
N VAL A 89 21.30 -4.22 -0.92
CA VAL A 89 22.21 -3.05 -0.72
C VAL A 89 23.46 -3.44 0.03
N ILE A 90 23.36 -4.27 1.09
CA ILE A 90 24.51 -4.74 1.86
C ILE A 90 25.42 -5.63 0.99
N GLU A 91 24.85 -6.54 0.18
CA GLU A 91 25.63 -7.36 -0.73
C GLU A 91 26.42 -6.51 -1.74
N ARG A 92 25.81 -5.48 -2.30
CA ARG A 92 26.48 -4.55 -3.22
C ARG A 92 27.57 -3.74 -2.53
N GLU A 93 27.35 -3.32 -1.29
CA GLU A 93 28.36 -2.66 -0.47
C GLU A 93 29.56 -3.60 -0.29
N ARG A 94 29.34 -4.87 0.09
CA ARG A 94 30.40 -5.87 0.29
C ARG A 94 31.17 -6.21 -0.98
N LYS A 95 30.52 -6.11 -2.15
CA LYS A 95 31.14 -6.27 -3.49
C LYS A 95 31.94 -5.04 -3.95
N GLY A 96 31.78 -3.89 -3.24
CA GLY A 96 32.49 -2.65 -3.59
C GLY A 96 31.76 -1.81 -4.66
N ASP A 97 30.52 -2.09 -4.98
CA ASP A 97 29.77 -1.41 -6.05
C ASP A 97 29.59 0.09 -5.77
N TYR A 98 29.68 0.50 -4.52
CA TYR A 98 29.54 1.92 -4.11
C TYR A 98 30.89 2.67 -4.04
N LEU A 99 31.99 2.06 -4.47
CA LEU A 99 33.32 2.68 -4.64
C LEU A 99 33.82 3.43 -3.38
N GLY A 100 33.49 2.93 -2.19
CA GLY A 100 33.89 3.53 -0.91
C GLY A 100 33.00 4.66 -0.42
N ALA A 101 31.88 4.92 -1.07
CA ALA A 101 30.89 5.88 -0.57
C ALA A 101 30.25 5.41 0.74
N THR A 102 29.84 6.35 1.59
CA THR A 102 29.02 6.05 2.77
C THR A 102 27.62 5.64 2.32
N VAL A 103 27.25 4.38 2.56
CA VAL A 103 25.94 3.83 2.21
C VAL A 103 24.93 4.18 3.29
N GLN A 104 23.80 4.80 2.88
CA GLN A 104 22.77 5.34 3.79
C GLN A 104 21.38 4.95 3.32
N ILE A 105 20.36 5.16 4.16
CA ILE A 105 18.97 4.92 3.79
C ILE A 105 18.58 5.76 2.58
N ILE A 106 18.89 7.05 2.63
CA ILE A 106 18.78 7.96 1.48
C ILE A 106 20.20 8.26 1.00
N PRO A 107 20.56 7.99 -0.27
CA PRO A 107 19.66 7.51 -1.34
C PRO A 107 19.64 5.98 -1.52
N HIS A 108 20.53 5.19 -0.91
CA HIS A 108 20.83 3.83 -1.39
C HIS A 108 19.67 2.83 -1.18
N ILE A 109 19.02 2.84 -0.01
CA ILE A 109 17.85 2.00 0.27
C ILE A 109 16.65 2.50 -0.53
N THR A 110 16.41 3.81 -0.58
CA THR A 110 15.30 4.38 -1.35
C THR A 110 15.45 4.14 -2.85
N ASP A 111 16.65 4.20 -3.40
CA ASP A 111 16.92 3.91 -4.81
C ASP A 111 16.69 2.43 -5.14
N GLU A 112 17.09 1.51 -4.25
CA GLU A 112 16.81 0.08 -4.43
C GLU A 112 15.32 -0.21 -4.40
N ILE A 113 14.55 0.41 -3.49
CA ILE A 113 13.09 0.30 -3.44
C ILE A 113 12.46 0.81 -4.76
N LYS A 114 12.85 2.00 -5.22
CA LYS A 114 12.35 2.57 -6.47
C LYS A 114 12.68 1.70 -7.68
N LYS A 115 13.88 1.12 -7.72
CA LYS A 115 14.30 0.18 -8.76
C LYS A 115 13.40 -1.04 -8.79
N LEU A 116 13.20 -1.72 -7.66
CA LEU A 116 12.33 -2.90 -7.57
C LEU A 116 10.87 -2.59 -7.95
N MET A 117 10.37 -1.41 -7.57
CA MET A 117 9.04 -0.95 -7.99
C MET A 117 8.95 -0.79 -9.51
N LYS A 118 9.95 -0.16 -10.14
CA LYS A 118 9.99 0.02 -11.60
C LYS A 118 10.06 -1.33 -12.33
N GLU A 119 10.88 -2.26 -11.84
CA GLU A 119 10.99 -3.63 -12.40
C GLU A 119 9.66 -4.40 -12.31
N GLY A 120 8.93 -4.26 -11.20
CA GLY A 120 7.62 -4.89 -11.03
C GLY A 120 6.50 -4.25 -11.87
N ALA A 121 6.67 -3.00 -12.29
CA ALA A 121 5.69 -2.22 -13.06
C ALA A 121 5.94 -2.22 -14.59
N GLU A 122 7.04 -2.79 -15.06
CA GLU A 122 7.62 -2.56 -16.40
C GLU A 122 6.67 -2.81 -17.58
N GLU A 123 5.73 -3.74 -17.45
CA GLU A 123 4.83 -4.14 -18.56
C GLU A 123 3.38 -3.65 -18.37
N ALA A 124 3.12 -2.84 -17.35
CA ALA A 124 1.76 -2.43 -17.00
C ALA A 124 1.46 -0.97 -17.40
N ASP A 125 0.21 -0.72 -17.79
CA ASP A 125 -0.29 0.65 -17.94
C ASP A 125 -0.44 1.33 -16.57
N ILE A 126 -0.86 0.55 -15.56
CA ILE A 126 -1.04 0.99 -14.19
C ILE A 126 -0.45 -0.04 -13.23
N ALA A 127 0.41 0.41 -12.31
CA ALA A 127 0.90 -0.36 -11.19
C ALA A 127 0.26 0.10 -9.87
N LEU A 128 -0.44 -0.78 -9.20
CA LEU A 128 -0.97 -0.56 -7.85
C LEU A 128 0.05 -1.05 -6.83
N VAL A 129 0.64 -0.13 -6.08
CA VAL A 129 1.67 -0.44 -5.09
C VAL A 129 1.08 -0.36 -3.70
N GLU A 130 0.91 -1.50 -3.05
CA GLU A 130 0.45 -1.57 -1.68
C GLU A 130 1.62 -1.55 -0.70
N ILE A 131 1.62 -0.54 0.17
CA ILE A 131 2.59 -0.47 1.28
C ILE A 131 2.00 -1.17 2.49
N GLY A 132 2.65 -2.23 2.96
CA GLY A 132 2.33 -2.92 4.20
C GLY A 132 2.53 -2.03 5.43
N GLY A 133 1.99 -2.47 6.57
CA GLY A 133 2.10 -1.75 7.83
C GLY A 133 1.16 -0.54 7.95
N THR A 134 1.48 0.32 8.92
CA THR A 134 0.69 1.49 9.31
C THR A 134 1.45 2.77 8.97
N ALA A 135 0.74 3.80 8.53
CA ALA A 135 1.33 5.11 8.32
C ALA A 135 1.83 5.69 9.65
N GLY A 136 3.09 6.09 9.68
CA GLY A 136 3.78 6.58 10.87
C GLY A 136 4.66 5.54 11.58
N ASP A 137 4.53 4.26 11.26
CA ASP A 137 5.40 3.22 11.81
C ASP A 137 6.83 3.38 11.26
N ILE A 138 7.81 3.24 12.15
CA ILE A 138 9.23 3.48 11.83
C ILE A 138 9.75 2.54 10.71
N GLU A 139 9.31 1.30 10.70
CA GLU A 139 9.69 0.29 9.71
C GLU A 139 9.19 0.62 8.30
N SER A 140 8.10 1.38 8.17
CA SER A 140 7.54 1.78 6.89
C SER A 140 8.18 3.04 6.29
N LEU A 141 8.95 3.80 7.07
CA LEU A 141 9.50 5.11 6.64
C LEU A 141 10.36 5.03 5.37
N PRO A 142 11.26 4.05 5.17
CA PRO A 142 12.02 3.96 3.92
C PRO A 142 11.14 3.76 2.68
N PHE A 143 10.06 2.98 2.78
CA PHE A 143 9.09 2.82 1.71
C PHE A 143 8.32 4.10 1.45
N MET A 144 7.86 4.78 2.49
CA MET A 144 7.15 6.06 2.37
C MET A 144 8.03 7.13 1.71
N GLU A 145 9.30 7.22 2.11
CA GLU A 145 10.26 8.12 1.48
C GLU A 145 10.50 7.78 0.02
N ALA A 146 10.65 6.48 -0.32
CA ALA A 146 10.84 6.04 -1.70
C ALA A 146 9.64 6.39 -2.59
N ILE A 147 8.39 6.17 -2.15
CA ILE A 147 7.21 6.56 -2.96
C ILE A 147 7.04 8.07 -3.09
N ARG A 148 7.42 8.83 -2.04
CA ARG A 148 7.45 10.29 -2.13
C ARG A 148 8.44 10.76 -3.20
N GLN A 149 9.65 10.20 -3.22
CA GLN A 149 10.65 10.48 -4.25
C GLN A 149 10.18 10.04 -5.63
N MET A 150 9.59 8.85 -5.75
CA MET A 150 9.03 8.32 -7.00
C MET A 150 8.00 9.28 -7.60
N SER A 151 7.12 9.85 -6.77
CA SER A 151 6.13 10.83 -7.22
C SER A 151 6.75 12.12 -7.77
N LEU A 152 7.89 12.54 -7.23
CA LEU A 152 8.64 13.69 -7.77
C LEU A 152 9.34 13.35 -9.09
N GLU A 153 9.88 12.13 -9.21
CA GLU A 153 10.58 11.68 -10.42
C GLU A 153 9.63 11.44 -11.59
N LEU A 154 8.46 10.84 -11.34
CA LEU A 154 7.49 10.50 -12.38
C LEU A 154 6.56 11.66 -12.73
N GLY A 155 6.44 12.67 -11.86
CA GLY A 155 5.46 13.73 -11.96
C GLY A 155 4.13 13.39 -11.29
N ARG A 156 3.47 14.41 -10.76
CA ARG A 156 2.19 14.26 -10.05
C ARG A 156 1.06 13.76 -10.94
N GLU A 157 1.14 14.02 -12.23
CA GLU A 157 0.19 13.56 -13.24
C GLU A 157 0.26 12.04 -13.49
N ASN A 158 1.35 11.40 -13.10
CA ASN A 158 1.59 9.96 -13.27
C ASN A 158 1.50 9.18 -11.95
N THR A 159 1.17 9.84 -10.85
CA THR A 159 1.13 9.23 -9.52
C THR A 159 -0.10 9.64 -8.74
N LEU A 160 -0.67 8.69 -7.99
CA LEU A 160 -1.86 8.89 -7.17
C LEU A 160 -1.66 8.23 -5.81
N PHE A 161 -1.93 8.95 -4.73
CA PHE A 161 -1.85 8.43 -3.37
C PHE A 161 -3.26 8.14 -2.83
N ILE A 162 -3.56 6.87 -2.64
CA ILE A 162 -4.80 6.40 -2.01
C ILE A 162 -4.50 5.99 -0.57
N HIS A 163 -5.24 6.54 0.38
CA HIS A 163 -5.07 6.21 1.77
C HIS A 163 -6.33 5.55 2.34
N LEU A 164 -6.17 4.31 2.81
CA LEU A 164 -7.25 3.55 3.44
C LEU A 164 -7.31 3.87 4.93
N THR A 165 -8.48 4.28 5.42
CA THR A 165 -8.70 4.68 6.81
C THR A 165 -9.86 3.91 7.43
N LEU A 166 -10.03 4.06 8.74
CA LEU A 166 -11.13 3.48 9.51
C LEU A 166 -11.95 4.59 10.17
N LEU A 167 -13.25 4.48 10.03
CA LEU A 167 -14.23 5.31 10.75
C LEU A 167 -14.93 4.44 11.81
N PRO A 168 -14.42 4.39 13.06
CA PRO A 168 -15.05 3.58 14.08
C PRO A 168 -16.38 4.20 14.52
N TYR A 169 -17.39 3.35 14.67
CA TYR A 169 -18.67 3.74 15.25
C TYR A 169 -18.66 3.53 16.76
N ILE A 170 -18.93 4.58 17.50
CA ILE A 170 -19.01 4.53 18.96
C ILE A 170 -20.46 4.35 19.37
N LYS A 171 -20.88 3.12 19.66
CA LYS A 171 -22.27 2.75 19.98
C LYS A 171 -22.89 3.61 21.08
N VAL A 172 -22.13 3.91 22.13
CA VAL A 172 -22.63 4.73 23.29
C VAL A 172 -22.91 6.18 22.83
N ALA A 173 -22.12 6.72 21.91
CA ALA A 173 -22.29 8.07 21.39
C ALA A 173 -23.22 8.15 20.17
N GLY A 174 -23.52 7.02 19.55
CA GLY A 174 -24.37 6.93 18.36
C GLY A 174 -23.77 7.62 17.13
N GLU A 175 -22.44 7.71 17.03
CA GLU A 175 -21.78 8.46 15.96
C GLU A 175 -20.49 7.81 15.44
N LEU A 176 -20.15 8.10 14.18
CA LEU A 176 -18.85 7.81 13.59
C LEU A 176 -17.79 8.80 14.11
N LYS A 177 -16.58 8.30 14.30
CA LYS A 177 -15.43 9.13 14.69
C LYS A 177 -14.46 9.36 13.53
N THR A 178 -14.33 10.61 13.13
CA THR A 178 -13.43 11.02 12.04
C THR A 178 -11.99 11.30 12.49
N LYS A 179 -11.74 11.42 13.78
CA LYS A 179 -10.41 11.74 14.35
C LYS A 179 -9.30 10.74 13.96
N PRO A 180 -9.49 9.42 14.00
CA PRO A 180 -8.45 8.48 13.58
C PRO A 180 -8.01 8.71 12.13
N THR A 181 -8.94 8.96 11.22
CA THR A 181 -8.66 9.33 9.83
C THR A 181 -7.85 10.62 9.73
N GLN A 182 -8.26 11.68 10.44
CA GLN A 182 -7.54 12.95 10.45
C GLN A 182 -6.10 12.80 10.95
N HIS A 183 -5.88 12.03 12.03
CA HIS A 183 -4.55 11.78 12.59
C HIS A 183 -3.68 10.99 11.62
N SER A 184 -4.19 9.92 11.02
CA SER A 184 -3.45 9.11 10.07
C SER A 184 -3.02 9.90 8.82
N VAL A 185 -3.88 10.77 8.31
CA VAL A 185 -3.52 11.68 7.21
C VAL A 185 -2.48 12.71 7.64
N LYS A 186 -2.57 13.21 8.88
CA LYS A 186 -1.55 14.12 9.43
C LYS A 186 -0.17 13.47 9.46
N GLU A 187 -0.07 12.19 9.85
CA GLU A 187 1.18 11.44 9.83
C GLU A 187 1.76 11.35 8.40
N LEU A 188 0.94 10.98 7.40
CA LEU A 188 1.38 10.96 6.00
C LEU A 188 1.87 12.33 5.52
N ARG A 189 1.15 13.39 5.84
CA ARG A 189 1.55 14.77 5.49
C ARG A 189 2.85 15.17 6.16
N GLY A 190 3.11 14.70 7.38
CA GLY A 190 4.38 14.88 8.09
C GLY A 190 5.58 14.26 7.34
N ILE A 191 5.35 13.20 6.58
CA ILE A 191 6.34 12.55 5.71
C ILE A 191 6.46 13.26 4.34
N GLY A 192 5.55 14.18 4.02
CA GLY A 192 5.50 14.88 2.74
C GLY A 192 4.59 14.22 1.69
N ILE A 193 3.67 13.34 2.11
CA ILE A 193 2.70 12.69 1.23
C ILE A 193 1.31 13.25 1.51
N GLN A 194 0.71 13.90 0.52
CA GLN A 194 -0.70 14.31 0.55
C GLN A 194 -1.53 13.24 -0.16
N PRO A 195 -2.48 12.57 0.50
CA PRO A 195 -3.42 11.67 -0.19
C PRO A 195 -4.26 12.44 -1.21
N ASP A 196 -4.47 11.83 -2.37
CA ASP A 196 -5.39 12.34 -3.39
C ASP A 196 -6.79 11.77 -3.17
N ILE A 197 -6.87 10.53 -2.68
CA ILE A 197 -8.11 9.81 -2.42
C ILE A 197 -8.07 9.22 -1.01
N LEU A 198 -9.19 9.28 -0.31
CA LEU A 198 -9.43 8.56 0.93
C LEU A 198 -10.48 7.48 0.71
N ILE A 199 -10.17 6.25 1.12
CA ILE A 199 -11.14 5.16 1.24
C ILE A 199 -11.37 4.92 2.72
N CYS A 200 -12.55 5.27 3.21
CA CYS A 200 -12.92 5.19 4.62
C CYS A 200 -13.74 3.93 4.86
N ARG A 201 -13.13 2.90 5.46
CA ARG A 201 -13.85 1.70 5.87
C ARG A 201 -14.73 2.00 7.08
N SER A 202 -15.98 1.53 7.07
CA SER A 202 -16.95 1.72 8.13
C SER A 202 -18.02 0.63 8.15
N GLU A 203 -18.58 0.37 9.31
CA GLU A 203 -19.80 -0.45 9.48
C GLU A 203 -21.08 0.32 9.11
N HIS A 204 -21.04 1.66 9.08
CA HIS A 204 -22.18 2.53 8.86
C HIS A 204 -21.94 3.50 7.71
N GLN A 205 -23.03 3.94 7.07
CA GLN A 205 -22.98 4.97 6.04
C GLN A 205 -22.41 6.28 6.57
N LEU A 206 -21.69 6.98 5.72
CA LEU A 206 -21.09 8.28 6.01
C LEU A 206 -22.10 9.38 5.65
N GLU A 207 -22.41 10.23 6.62
CA GLU A 207 -23.23 11.41 6.38
C GLU A 207 -22.44 12.50 5.62
N ASP A 208 -23.13 13.34 4.86
CA ASP A 208 -22.50 14.44 4.11
C ASP A 208 -21.73 15.40 5.01
N SER A 209 -22.23 15.63 6.24
CA SER A 209 -21.57 16.47 7.23
C SER A 209 -20.20 15.91 7.65
N ASP A 210 -20.11 14.61 7.85
CA ASP A 210 -18.85 13.93 8.20
C ASP A 210 -17.90 13.86 6.99
N ARG A 211 -18.41 13.64 5.77
CA ARG A 211 -17.63 13.70 4.54
C ARG A 211 -16.96 15.06 4.37
N LYS A 212 -17.72 16.15 4.51
CA LYS A 212 -17.20 17.53 4.46
C LYS A 212 -16.14 17.80 5.52
N LYS A 213 -16.39 17.30 6.74
CA LYS A 213 -15.42 17.42 7.84
C LYS A 213 -14.13 16.65 7.55
N ILE A 214 -14.20 15.41 7.06
CA ILE A 214 -13.02 14.64 6.67
C ILE A 214 -12.27 15.40 5.57
N ALA A 215 -12.93 15.78 4.50
CA ALA A 215 -12.34 16.51 3.37
C ALA A 215 -11.59 17.76 3.83
N LEU A 216 -12.24 18.59 4.66
CA LEU A 216 -11.64 19.83 5.18
C LEU A 216 -10.37 19.55 6.00
N PHE A 217 -10.42 18.62 6.96
CA PHE A 217 -9.30 18.35 7.86
C PHE A 217 -8.14 17.58 7.23
N THR A 218 -8.40 16.85 6.14
CA THR A 218 -7.41 16.04 5.43
C THR A 218 -6.87 16.69 4.18
N ASN A 219 -7.44 17.84 3.78
CA ASN A 219 -7.10 18.55 2.54
C ASN A 219 -7.28 17.66 1.30
N VAL A 220 -8.38 16.90 1.27
CA VAL A 220 -8.81 16.07 0.15
C VAL A 220 -10.15 16.61 -0.35
N ALA A 221 -10.40 16.57 -1.66
CA ALA A 221 -11.68 17.01 -2.21
C ALA A 221 -12.84 16.13 -1.71
N GLU A 222 -14.04 16.69 -1.52
CA GLU A 222 -15.19 15.96 -0.99
C GLU A 222 -15.57 14.76 -1.85
N ASP A 223 -15.47 14.87 -3.16
CA ASP A 223 -15.72 13.83 -4.16
C ASP A 223 -14.62 12.75 -4.22
N SER A 224 -13.51 12.98 -3.54
CA SER A 224 -12.39 12.04 -3.40
C SER A 224 -12.37 11.34 -2.02
N VAL A 225 -13.41 11.52 -1.21
CA VAL A 225 -13.64 10.80 0.05
C VAL A 225 -14.70 9.72 -0.17
N PHE A 226 -14.26 8.49 -0.33
CA PHE A 226 -15.10 7.31 -0.54
C PHE A 226 -15.36 6.59 0.76
N ILE A 227 -16.54 5.95 0.86
CA ILE A 227 -16.87 5.00 1.92
C ILE A 227 -16.75 3.58 1.37
N SER A 228 -16.16 2.70 2.16
CA SER A 228 -16.20 1.26 1.92
C SER A 228 -16.88 0.60 3.11
N LEU A 229 -18.09 0.11 2.89
CA LEU A 229 -18.86 -0.57 3.92
C LEU A 229 -18.41 -2.01 4.11
N ASP A 230 -18.53 -2.50 5.32
CA ASP A 230 -18.33 -3.92 5.58
C ASP A 230 -19.36 -4.75 4.81
N LYS A 231 -18.90 -5.77 4.09
CA LYS A 231 -19.69 -6.65 3.25
C LYS A 231 -19.70 -8.07 3.79
N ASP A 232 -20.72 -8.83 3.44
CA ASP A 232 -20.85 -10.26 3.74
C ASP A 232 -19.84 -11.12 2.96
N THR A 233 -19.31 -10.61 1.85
CA THR A 233 -18.26 -11.23 1.06
C THR A 233 -17.34 -10.18 0.42
N ILE A 234 -16.05 -10.52 0.34
CA ILE A 234 -15.03 -9.64 -0.26
C ILE A 234 -15.32 -9.33 -1.74
N TYR A 235 -16.03 -10.21 -2.45
CA TYR A 235 -16.34 -10.04 -3.86
C TYR A 235 -17.38 -8.94 -4.16
N LYS A 236 -18.04 -8.40 -3.13
CA LYS A 236 -18.95 -7.25 -3.25
C LYS A 236 -18.27 -5.91 -3.00
N VAL A 237 -17.00 -5.90 -2.55
CA VAL A 237 -16.26 -4.65 -2.30
C VAL A 237 -16.09 -3.79 -3.57
N PRO A 238 -15.87 -4.37 -4.78
CA PRO A 238 -15.78 -3.57 -6.00
C PRO A 238 -17.08 -2.85 -6.41
N GLU A 239 -18.22 -3.13 -5.76
CA GLU A 239 -19.50 -2.50 -6.04
C GLU A 239 -19.68 -1.12 -5.36
N ASP A 240 -18.87 -0.81 -4.35
CA ASP A 240 -18.86 0.49 -3.64
C ASP A 240 -18.08 1.55 -4.43
#